data_7ecb79cdce5893167cc902c55f1a0aa0
#
_entry.id   7ecb79cdce5893167cc902c55f1a0aa0
#
_cell.length_a   1.000
_cell.length_b   1.000
_cell.length_c   1.000
_cell.angle_alpha   90.00
_cell.angle_beta   90.00
_cell.angle_gamma   90.00
#
_symmetry.space_group_name_H-M   'P 1'
#
loop_
_entity.id
_entity.type
_entity.pdbx_description
1 polymer ?
#
loop_
_entity_poly.entity_id
_entity_poly.type
_entity_poly.pdbx_seq_one_letter_code
_entity_poly.pdbx_strand_id
1 'polypeptide(L)'
;MLNTARTLYDKLWDAHVVRQEPDGSSLLYIDRHLLHEVTSPQAFEGLQQAHRAPWRLNANLAVVDHNVPTTGRENGIADPVARLQVETLGDNARKYGLTYFDIADRRQGIVHVIGPEQGATLPGMTVVCGDSHTSTHGAFAALAHGIGTSEVEHVLATQTLVARKSRNMLVQVDGRLPAGVTPKDVALGIIGRIGTAGGTGYA
;
A
#
# COMPACT_ATOMS: atom_id res chain seq x y z
N MET A 1 33.51 -12.20 8.94
CA MET A 1 32.39 -12.73 8.13
C MET A 1 32.41 -11.99 6.81
N LEU A 2 32.57 -12.70 5.68
CA LEU A 2 32.53 -12.08 4.36
C LEU A 2 31.14 -11.48 4.17
N ASN A 3 31.07 -10.17 3.93
CA ASN A 3 29.83 -9.44 3.69
C ASN A 3 29.34 -9.85 2.30
N THR A 4 28.53 -10.91 2.21
CA THR A 4 27.96 -11.35 0.93
C THR A 4 27.09 -10.23 0.37
N ALA A 5 27.25 -9.91 -0.92
CA ALA A 5 26.44 -8.90 -1.59
C ALA A 5 24.96 -9.28 -1.48
N ARG A 6 24.11 -8.29 -1.14
CA ARG A 6 22.67 -8.47 -0.93
C ARG A 6 21.91 -7.44 -1.74
N THR A 7 20.75 -7.83 -2.27
CA THR A 7 19.86 -6.89 -2.94
C THR A 7 19.25 -5.88 -1.95
N LEU A 8 18.72 -4.79 -2.47
CA LEU A 8 17.95 -3.84 -1.65
C LEU A 8 16.77 -4.55 -0.98
N TYR A 9 16.06 -5.39 -1.72
CA TYR A 9 14.96 -6.19 -1.20
C TYR A 9 15.37 -7.05 -0.01
N ASP A 10 16.48 -7.78 -0.11
CA ASP A 10 16.96 -8.60 1.02
C ASP A 10 17.27 -7.75 2.26
N LYS A 11 17.87 -6.57 2.05
CA LYS A 11 18.20 -5.66 3.16
C LYS A 11 16.94 -5.13 3.84
N LEU A 12 15.95 -4.69 3.05
CA LEU A 12 14.69 -4.18 3.57
C LEU A 12 13.90 -5.29 4.29
N TRP A 13 13.80 -6.46 3.68
CA TRP A 13 13.13 -7.60 4.28
C TRP A 13 13.72 -7.94 5.66
N ASP A 14 15.03 -8.19 5.71
CA ASP A 14 15.68 -8.63 6.95
C ASP A 14 15.69 -7.55 8.04
N ALA A 15 15.64 -6.26 7.67
CA ALA A 15 15.52 -5.16 8.63
C ALA A 15 14.12 -5.07 9.28
N HIS A 16 13.09 -5.67 8.65
CA HIS A 16 11.71 -5.57 9.11
C HIS A 16 11.14 -6.90 9.62
N VAL A 17 11.87 -8.01 9.51
CA VAL A 17 11.45 -9.30 10.09
C VAL A 17 11.43 -9.19 11.61
N VAL A 18 10.25 -9.32 12.18
CA VAL A 18 10.05 -9.41 13.64
C VAL A 18 10.27 -10.84 14.12
N ARG A 19 9.73 -11.81 13.35
CA ARG A 19 9.84 -13.23 13.66
C ARG A 19 9.70 -14.06 12.39
N GLN A 20 10.43 -15.15 12.32
CA GLN A 20 10.26 -16.18 11.30
C GLN A 20 9.47 -17.35 11.90
N GLU A 21 8.47 -17.80 11.18
CA GLU A 21 7.62 -18.91 11.59
C GLU A 21 8.17 -20.26 11.09
N PRO A 22 7.82 -21.38 11.78
CA PRO A 22 8.30 -22.72 11.37
C PRO A 22 7.87 -23.15 9.97
N ASP A 23 6.79 -22.60 9.45
CA ASP A 23 6.27 -22.89 8.09
C ASP A 23 7.00 -22.10 6.98
N GLY A 24 8.00 -21.31 7.34
CA GLY A 24 8.80 -20.47 6.44
C GLY A 24 8.18 -19.11 6.12
N SER A 25 7.02 -18.77 6.71
CA SER A 25 6.51 -17.41 6.68
C SER A 25 7.26 -16.52 7.66
N SER A 26 7.10 -15.21 7.54
CA SER A 26 7.71 -14.22 8.43
C SER A 26 6.67 -13.20 8.84
N LEU A 27 6.77 -12.75 10.07
CA LEU A 27 6.03 -11.59 10.56
C LEU A 27 6.88 -10.35 10.28
N LEU A 28 6.40 -9.50 9.37
CA LEU A 28 7.06 -8.25 9.00
C LEU A 28 6.46 -7.08 9.77
N TYR A 29 7.29 -6.21 10.31
CA TYR A 29 6.86 -4.91 10.80
C TYR A 29 6.51 -4.00 9.63
N ILE A 30 5.43 -3.23 9.77
CA ILE A 30 4.94 -2.29 8.74
C ILE A 30 5.13 -0.85 9.23
N ASP A 31 5.94 -0.07 8.52
CA ASP A 31 6.18 1.33 8.88
C ASP A 31 5.01 2.24 8.51
N ARG A 32 4.38 1.97 7.36
CA ARG A 32 3.28 2.79 6.83
C ARG A 32 2.13 1.93 6.32
N HIS A 33 0.93 2.22 6.78
CA HIS A 33 -0.30 1.68 6.27
C HIS A 33 -1.12 2.79 5.60
N LEU A 34 -1.32 2.68 4.30
CA LEU A 34 -2.16 3.57 3.52
C LEU A 34 -3.57 2.98 3.44
N LEU A 35 -4.57 3.78 3.73
CA LEU A 35 -5.96 3.35 3.81
C LEU A 35 -6.82 4.15 2.82
N HIS A 36 -7.72 3.47 2.15
CA HIS A 36 -8.74 4.09 1.31
C HIS A 36 -10.13 3.49 1.57
N GLU A 37 -11.15 4.07 0.98
CA GLU A 37 -12.55 3.78 1.30
C GLU A 37 -13.06 2.42 0.83
N VAL A 38 -12.37 1.75 -0.11
CA VAL A 38 -12.89 0.50 -0.70
C VAL A 38 -12.65 -0.71 0.22
N THR A 39 -11.46 -0.85 0.80
CA THR A 39 -11.07 -2.05 1.59
C THR A 39 -11.11 -1.83 3.10
N SER A 40 -11.13 -0.57 3.55
CA SER A 40 -11.06 -0.26 4.98
C SER A 40 -12.38 -0.45 5.77
N PRO A 41 -13.60 -0.29 5.21
CA PRO A 41 -14.84 -0.41 5.99
C PRO A 41 -14.96 -1.75 6.73
N GLN A 42 -14.79 -2.87 6.03
CA GLN A 42 -14.90 -4.20 6.61
C GLN A 42 -13.75 -4.49 7.60
N ALA A 43 -12.56 -3.95 7.34
CA ALA A 43 -11.44 -4.10 8.26
C ALA A 43 -11.69 -3.39 9.60
N PHE A 44 -12.27 -2.18 9.58
CA PHE A 44 -12.68 -1.49 10.81
C PHE A 44 -13.84 -2.18 11.50
N GLU A 45 -14.79 -2.73 10.75
CA GLU A 45 -15.88 -3.53 11.31
C GLU A 45 -15.35 -4.76 12.05
N GLY A 46 -14.41 -5.51 11.45
CA GLY A 46 -13.75 -6.65 12.08
C GLY A 46 -13.05 -6.27 13.38
N LEU A 47 -12.32 -5.14 13.40
CA LEU A 47 -11.71 -4.61 14.63
C LEU A 47 -12.75 -4.33 15.71
N GLN A 48 -13.88 -3.73 15.34
CA GLN A 48 -14.95 -3.42 16.31
C GLN A 48 -15.58 -4.68 16.89
N GLN A 49 -15.87 -5.68 16.03
CA GLN A 49 -16.41 -6.97 16.45
C GLN A 49 -15.44 -7.72 17.37
N ALA A 50 -14.14 -7.61 17.10
CA ALA A 50 -13.09 -8.17 17.95
C ALA A 50 -12.76 -7.35 19.21
N HIS A 51 -13.47 -6.24 19.47
CA HIS A 51 -13.19 -5.28 20.54
C HIS A 51 -11.75 -4.74 20.52
N ARG A 52 -11.21 -4.50 19.33
CA ARG A 52 -9.86 -3.96 19.11
C ARG A 52 -9.93 -2.55 18.52
N ALA A 53 -8.82 -1.86 18.65
CA ALA A 53 -8.59 -0.55 18.01
C ALA A 53 -7.27 -0.60 17.21
N PRO A 54 -7.09 0.29 16.24
CA PRO A 54 -5.81 0.44 15.57
C PRO A 54 -4.70 0.75 16.59
N TRP A 55 -3.59 0.02 16.46
CA TRP A 55 -2.52 0.12 17.47
C TRP A 55 -1.66 1.37 17.30
N ARG A 56 -1.14 1.64 16.08
CA ARG A 56 -0.23 2.76 15.81
C ARG A 56 -0.90 3.78 14.89
N LEU A 57 -1.62 4.70 15.48
CA LEU A 57 -2.41 5.69 14.73
C LEU A 57 -1.56 6.48 13.72
N ASN A 58 -0.36 6.93 14.13
CA ASN A 58 0.53 7.73 13.30
C ASN A 58 1.17 6.96 12.13
N ALA A 59 1.12 5.63 12.15
CA ALA A 59 1.57 4.80 11.04
C ALA A 59 0.52 4.69 9.92
N ASN A 60 -0.73 5.07 10.21
CA ASN A 60 -1.84 4.98 9.27
C ASN A 60 -2.14 6.34 8.66
N LEU A 61 -2.31 6.38 7.34
CA LEU A 61 -2.75 7.55 6.58
C LEU A 61 -3.95 7.14 5.73
N ALA A 62 -5.08 7.77 5.98
CA ALA A 62 -6.32 7.53 5.25
C ALA A 62 -6.57 8.64 4.22
N VAL A 63 -7.02 8.27 3.04
CA VAL A 63 -7.42 9.16 1.96
C VAL A 63 -8.58 8.56 1.18
N VAL A 64 -9.47 9.39 0.66
CA VAL A 64 -10.49 8.98 -0.30
C VAL A 64 -9.96 9.19 -1.71
N ASP A 65 -9.97 8.15 -2.55
CA ASP A 65 -9.42 8.25 -3.90
C ASP A 65 -10.14 7.42 -4.97
N HIS A 66 -10.74 6.29 -4.62
CA HIS A 66 -11.39 5.38 -5.58
C HIS A 66 -12.82 5.82 -5.94
N ASN A 67 -13.59 6.25 -4.95
CA ASN A 67 -15.03 6.53 -5.07
C ASN A 67 -15.33 8.03 -5.05
N VAL A 68 -14.42 8.84 -5.51
CA VAL A 68 -14.58 10.30 -5.58
C VAL A 68 -14.75 10.76 -7.04
N PRO A 69 -15.66 11.70 -7.31
CA PRO A 69 -15.81 12.23 -8.66
C PRO A 69 -14.56 13.01 -9.08
N THR A 70 -14.22 12.92 -10.36
CA THR A 70 -13.10 13.66 -10.97
C THR A 70 -13.53 15.04 -11.46
N THR A 71 -14.83 15.23 -11.69
CA THR A 71 -15.45 16.50 -12.10
C THR A 71 -16.71 16.75 -11.29
N GLY A 72 -17.13 18.00 -11.15
CA GLY A 72 -18.37 18.36 -10.45
C GLY A 72 -18.37 18.00 -8.98
N ARG A 73 -17.21 18.04 -8.31
CA ARG A 73 -17.02 17.64 -6.90
C ARG A 73 -17.91 18.44 -5.94
N GLU A 74 -18.23 19.67 -6.29
CA GLU A 74 -19.13 20.55 -5.55
C GLU A 74 -20.56 19.98 -5.42
N ASN A 75 -20.95 19.05 -6.31
CA ASN A 75 -22.25 18.40 -6.28
C ASN A 75 -22.25 17.13 -5.40
N GLY A 76 -21.13 16.81 -4.75
CA GLY A 76 -20.96 15.61 -3.92
C GLY A 76 -20.85 14.31 -4.74
N ILE A 77 -21.06 13.19 -4.08
CA ILE A 77 -20.98 11.84 -4.68
C ILE A 77 -22.39 11.34 -4.96
N ALA A 78 -22.73 11.22 -6.24
CA ALA A 78 -24.06 10.83 -6.68
C ALA A 78 -24.39 9.36 -6.37
N ASP A 79 -23.44 8.45 -6.61
CA ASP A 79 -23.62 7.03 -6.31
C ASP A 79 -23.72 6.80 -4.79
N PRO A 80 -24.83 6.18 -4.30
CA PRO A 80 -25.06 6.04 -2.87
C PRO A 80 -24.08 5.06 -2.20
N VAL A 81 -23.59 4.04 -2.93
CA VAL A 81 -22.63 3.06 -2.39
C VAL A 81 -21.26 3.71 -2.25
N ALA A 82 -20.80 4.40 -3.28
CA ALA A 82 -19.56 5.16 -3.27
C ALA A 82 -19.57 6.20 -2.13
N ARG A 83 -20.66 6.94 -1.99
CA ARG A 83 -20.82 7.91 -0.91
C ARG A 83 -20.75 7.25 0.46
N LEU A 84 -21.46 6.15 0.68
CA LEU A 84 -21.44 5.42 1.95
C LEU A 84 -20.01 4.96 2.31
N GLN A 85 -19.25 4.45 1.34
CA GLN A 85 -17.87 4.02 1.58
C GLN A 85 -16.97 5.19 2.00
N VAL A 86 -17.09 6.32 1.30
CA VAL A 86 -16.33 7.54 1.63
C VAL A 86 -16.70 8.08 3.02
N GLU A 87 -17.98 8.14 3.34
CA GLU A 87 -18.48 8.57 4.66
C GLU A 87 -17.99 7.62 5.77
N THR A 88 -18.05 6.30 5.53
CA THR A 88 -17.61 5.28 6.49
C THR A 88 -16.11 5.40 6.78
N LEU A 89 -15.26 5.64 5.76
CA LEU A 89 -13.85 5.89 6.01
C LEU A 89 -13.64 7.14 6.86
N GLY A 90 -14.35 8.23 6.57
CA GLY A 90 -14.27 9.46 7.34
C GLY A 90 -14.71 9.28 8.80
N ASP A 91 -15.80 8.53 9.03
CA ASP A 91 -16.30 8.22 10.37
C ASP A 91 -15.29 7.38 11.17
N ASN A 92 -14.73 6.35 10.55
CA ASN A 92 -13.70 5.52 11.16
C ASN A 92 -12.43 6.32 11.46
N ALA A 93 -11.98 7.17 10.53
CA ALA A 93 -10.81 8.01 10.74
C ALA A 93 -11.02 9.00 11.92
N ARG A 94 -12.17 9.64 12.00
CA ARG A 94 -12.53 10.52 13.13
C ARG A 94 -12.64 9.75 14.44
N LYS A 95 -13.32 8.61 14.42
CA LYS A 95 -13.51 7.76 15.62
C LYS A 95 -12.19 7.35 16.27
N TYR A 96 -11.20 6.99 15.45
CA TYR A 96 -9.91 6.51 15.94
C TYR A 96 -8.81 7.57 15.97
N GLY A 97 -9.07 8.78 15.45
CA GLY A 97 -8.07 9.86 15.41
C GLY A 97 -6.95 9.62 14.40
N LEU A 98 -7.26 9.02 13.25
CA LEU A 98 -6.30 8.80 12.17
C LEU A 98 -6.04 10.09 11.39
N THR A 99 -4.83 10.21 10.81
CA THR A 99 -4.58 11.21 9.77
C THR A 99 -5.45 10.89 8.56
N TYR A 100 -6.29 11.84 8.14
CA TYR A 100 -7.26 11.63 7.08
C TYR A 100 -7.33 12.82 6.13
N PHE A 101 -7.24 12.56 4.84
CA PHE A 101 -7.45 13.54 3.78
C PHE A 101 -8.80 13.27 3.12
N ASP A 102 -9.78 14.07 3.46
CA ASP A 102 -11.12 13.98 2.88
C ASP A 102 -11.17 14.58 1.46
N ILE A 103 -12.34 14.52 0.84
CA ILE A 103 -12.56 15.00 -0.54
C ILE A 103 -12.28 16.51 -0.71
N ALA A 104 -12.36 17.30 0.36
CA ALA A 104 -12.14 18.75 0.36
C ALA A 104 -10.69 19.10 0.79
N ASP A 105 -9.92 18.17 1.31
CA ASP A 105 -8.54 18.43 1.72
C ASP A 105 -7.66 18.70 0.49
N ARG A 106 -6.86 19.74 0.53
CA ARG A 106 -5.94 20.12 -0.56
C ARG A 106 -4.88 19.07 -0.87
N ARG A 107 -4.63 18.14 0.07
CA ARG A 107 -3.68 17.03 -0.06
C ARG A 107 -4.34 15.76 -0.59
N GLN A 108 -5.68 15.78 -0.78
CA GLN A 108 -6.39 14.63 -1.31
C GLN A 108 -5.94 14.33 -2.74
N GLY A 109 -5.75 13.07 -3.05
CA GLY A 109 -5.35 12.56 -4.35
C GLY A 109 -5.21 11.04 -4.32
N ILE A 110 -4.74 10.47 -5.41
CA ILE A 110 -4.48 9.03 -5.51
C ILE A 110 -3.53 8.60 -4.39
N VAL A 111 -3.92 7.56 -3.65
CA VAL A 111 -3.19 7.09 -2.45
C VAL A 111 -1.69 6.85 -2.71
N HIS A 112 -1.35 6.29 -3.88
CA HIS A 112 0.05 6.00 -4.25
C HIS A 112 0.82 7.24 -4.75
N VAL A 113 0.14 8.34 -5.02
CA VAL A 113 0.75 9.63 -5.36
C VAL A 113 0.95 10.46 -4.09
N ILE A 114 -0.08 10.58 -3.26
CA ILE A 114 0.00 11.38 -2.04
C ILE A 114 0.96 10.79 -1.01
N GLY A 115 1.13 9.46 -0.99
CA GLY A 115 2.09 8.80 -0.10
C GLY A 115 3.49 9.42 -0.21
N PRO A 116 4.12 9.41 -1.39
CA PRO A 116 5.41 10.07 -1.62
C PRO A 116 5.35 11.59 -1.48
N GLU A 117 4.35 12.25 -2.08
CA GLU A 117 4.26 13.72 -2.08
C GLU A 117 4.14 14.34 -0.68
N GLN A 118 3.46 13.65 0.24
CA GLN A 118 3.29 14.09 1.62
C GLN A 118 4.38 13.55 2.56
N GLY A 119 5.40 12.86 2.02
CA GLY A 119 6.46 12.24 2.83
C GLY A 119 5.98 11.08 3.69
N ALA A 120 4.83 10.49 3.36
CA ALA A 120 4.31 9.31 4.05
C ALA A 120 4.99 8.02 3.58
N THR A 121 5.54 8.01 2.36
CA THR A 121 6.40 6.94 1.83
C THR A 121 7.81 7.46 1.68
N LEU A 122 8.77 6.81 2.35
CA LEU A 122 10.18 7.16 2.32
C LEU A 122 11.04 5.94 1.97
N PRO A 123 12.25 6.14 1.43
CA PRO A 123 13.20 5.05 1.22
C PRO A 123 13.46 4.27 2.51
N GLY A 124 13.51 2.95 2.40
CA GLY A 124 13.80 2.09 3.54
C GLY A 124 12.57 1.60 4.31
N MET A 125 11.40 2.15 4.07
CA MET A 125 10.15 1.77 4.74
C MET A 125 9.52 0.51 4.16
N THR A 126 8.75 -0.18 5.00
CA THR A 126 7.70 -1.12 4.59
C THR A 126 6.36 -0.39 4.49
N VAL A 127 5.66 -0.56 3.36
CA VAL A 127 4.39 0.11 3.08
C VAL A 127 3.34 -0.91 2.68
N VAL A 128 2.13 -0.81 3.22
CA VAL A 128 1.00 -1.62 2.79
C VAL A 128 -0.21 -0.77 2.47
N CYS A 129 -1.05 -1.27 1.58
CA CYS A 129 -2.34 -0.69 1.23
C CYS A 129 -3.27 -1.80 0.72
N GLY A 130 -4.56 -1.65 0.93
CA GLY A 130 -5.59 -2.54 0.37
C GLY A 130 -5.81 -2.35 -1.14
N ASP A 131 -4.74 -2.11 -1.90
CA ASP A 131 -4.76 -1.82 -3.34
C ASP A 131 -3.68 -2.59 -4.07
N SER A 132 -4.00 -3.10 -5.26
CA SER A 132 -3.10 -3.93 -6.07
C SER A 132 -1.90 -3.17 -6.65
N HIS A 133 -1.93 -1.84 -6.70
CA HIS A 133 -0.85 -0.99 -7.23
C HIS A 133 0.18 -0.56 -6.17
N THR A 134 0.08 -1.07 -4.95
CA THR A 134 0.94 -0.66 -3.83
C THR A 134 2.42 -0.91 -4.08
N SER A 135 2.79 -1.96 -4.82
CA SER A 135 4.19 -2.25 -5.18
C SER A 135 4.88 -1.12 -5.94
N THR A 136 4.13 -0.17 -6.53
CA THR A 136 4.66 1.05 -7.18
C THR A 136 5.56 1.87 -6.25
N HIS A 137 5.33 1.83 -4.94
CA HIS A 137 6.20 2.50 -3.95
C HIS A 137 7.63 1.95 -3.94
N GLY A 138 7.88 0.79 -4.56
CA GLY A 138 9.23 0.28 -4.81
C GLY A 138 10.11 1.24 -5.61
N ALA A 139 9.53 2.10 -6.44
CA ALA A 139 10.24 3.17 -7.16
C ALA A 139 10.91 4.18 -6.21
N PHE A 140 10.44 4.27 -4.96
CA PHE A 140 11.00 5.10 -3.89
C PHE A 140 11.88 4.30 -2.92
N ALA A 141 12.33 3.10 -3.33
CA ALA A 141 13.10 2.19 -2.47
C ALA A 141 12.37 1.80 -1.17
N ALA A 142 11.04 1.70 -1.21
CA ALA A 142 10.22 1.13 -0.16
C ALA A 142 9.86 -0.33 -0.49
N LEU A 143 9.77 -1.18 0.52
CA LEU A 143 9.23 -2.53 0.38
C LEU A 143 7.71 -2.45 0.55
N ALA A 144 6.97 -2.58 -0.56
CA ALA A 144 5.55 -2.29 -0.55
C ALA A 144 4.71 -3.48 -1.04
N HIS A 145 3.60 -3.75 -0.34
CA HIS A 145 2.70 -4.86 -0.63
C HIS A 145 1.24 -4.40 -0.72
N GLY A 146 0.57 -4.80 -1.80
CA GLY A 146 -0.89 -4.81 -1.85
C GLY A 146 -1.43 -5.95 -0.99
N ILE A 147 -2.41 -5.67 -0.14
CA ILE A 147 -2.95 -6.62 0.83
C ILE A 147 -4.47 -6.71 0.75
N GLY A 148 -5.02 -7.84 1.15
CA GLY A 148 -6.46 -8.04 1.22
C GLY A 148 -7.09 -7.42 2.47
N THR A 149 -8.42 -7.31 2.48
CA THR A 149 -9.19 -6.69 3.58
C THR A 149 -8.90 -7.29 4.95
N SER A 150 -8.77 -8.62 5.04
CA SER A 150 -8.42 -9.28 6.32
C SER A 150 -7.01 -8.93 6.80
N GLU A 151 -6.09 -8.71 5.87
CA GLU A 151 -4.73 -8.27 6.19
C GLU A 151 -4.72 -6.78 6.58
N VAL A 152 -5.59 -5.95 5.98
CA VAL A 152 -5.79 -4.56 6.41
C VAL A 152 -6.22 -4.52 7.88
N GLU A 153 -7.19 -5.36 8.29
CA GLU A 153 -7.59 -5.50 9.68
C GLU A 153 -6.42 -5.93 10.57
N HIS A 154 -5.68 -6.96 10.14
CA HIS A 154 -4.53 -7.46 10.89
C HIS A 154 -3.46 -6.39 11.09
N VAL A 155 -3.10 -5.65 10.03
CA VAL A 155 -2.11 -4.56 10.12
C VAL A 155 -2.60 -3.42 11.00
N LEU A 156 -3.86 -3.04 10.92
CA LEU A 156 -4.44 -2.04 11.83
C LEU A 156 -4.27 -2.46 13.29
N ALA A 157 -4.55 -3.74 13.60
CA ALA A 157 -4.49 -4.26 14.96
C ALA A 157 -3.06 -4.44 15.49
N THR A 158 -2.10 -4.80 14.65
CA THR A 158 -0.79 -5.32 15.07
C THR A 158 0.41 -4.57 14.50
N GLN A 159 0.21 -3.76 13.48
CA GLN A 159 1.27 -3.11 12.68
C GLN A 159 2.24 -4.11 12.05
N THR A 160 1.79 -5.32 11.78
CA THR A 160 2.58 -6.39 11.17
C THR A 160 1.83 -7.07 10.03
N LEU A 161 2.57 -7.70 9.13
CA LEU A 161 2.04 -8.51 8.04
C LEU A 161 2.70 -9.89 8.07
N VAL A 162 1.91 -10.95 7.92
CA VAL A 162 2.44 -12.31 7.69
C VAL A 162 2.70 -12.47 6.20
N ALA A 163 3.95 -12.69 5.82
CA ALA A 163 4.35 -12.82 4.42
C ALA A 163 5.44 -13.88 4.21
N ARG A 164 5.56 -14.39 2.99
CA ARG A 164 6.68 -15.23 2.58
C ARG A 164 7.68 -14.41 1.77
N LYS A 165 8.97 -14.61 2.03
CA LYS A 165 10.03 -13.91 1.30
C LYS A 165 9.98 -14.28 -0.17
N SER A 166 9.86 -13.27 -1.04
CA SER A 166 9.91 -13.43 -2.48
C SER A 166 11.34 -13.74 -2.97
N ARG A 167 11.44 -14.34 -4.14
CA ARG A 167 12.73 -14.50 -4.85
C ARG A 167 13.11 -13.18 -5.52
N ASN A 168 14.41 -12.97 -5.72
CA ASN A 168 14.88 -11.82 -6.51
C ASN A 168 14.73 -12.08 -8.01
N MET A 169 14.27 -11.08 -8.77
CA MET A 169 14.24 -11.07 -10.23
C MET A 169 14.92 -9.80 -10.73
N LEU A 170 15.85 -9.94 -11.65
CA LEU A 170 16.43 -8.80 -12.37
C LEU A 170 15.69 -8.61 -13.69
N VAL A 171 15.10 -7.44 -13.87
CA VAL A 171 14.61 -6.97 -15.17
C VAL A 171 15.50 -5.83 -15.61
N GLN A 172 16.30 -6.08 -16.64
CA GLN A 172 17.23 -5.09 -17.18
C GLN A 172 16.61 -4.43 -18.43
N VAL A 173 16.56 -3.11 -18.42
CA VAL A 173 16.09 -2.30 -19.55
C VAL A 173 17.24 -1.41 -20.00
N ASP A 174 17.80 -1.67 -21.19
CA ASP A 174 18.95 -0.95 -21.74
C ASP A 174 18.52 0.10 -22.75
N GLY A 175 19.33 1.14 -22.90
CA GLY A 175 19.13 2.20 -23.88
C GLY A 175 18.42 3.43 -23.32
N ARG A 176 17.80 4.19 -24.22
CA ARG A 176 17.03 5.40 -23.89
C ARG A 176 15.61 5.28 -24.43
N LEU A 177 14.66 5.75 -23.67
CA LEU A 177 13.28 5.81 -24.14
C LEU A 177 13.15 6.85 -25.26
N PRO A 178 12.58 6.48 -26.43
CA PRO A 178 12.32 7.44 -27.50
C PRO A 178 11.22 8.43 -27.08
N ALA A 179 11.12 9.54 -27.80
CA ALA A 179 10.07 10.52 -27.57
C ALA A 179 8.68 9.87 -27.67
N GLY A 180 7.81 10.18 -26.73
CA GLY A 180 6.45 9.64 -26.63
C GLY A 180 6.33 8.30 -25.90
N VAL A 181 7.43 7.65 -25.53
CA VAL A 181 7.43 6.45 -24.68
C VAL A 181 7.59 6.85 -23.21
N THR A 182 6.72 6.31 -22.36
CA THR A 182 6.65 6.61 -20.93
C THR A 182 7.12 5.40 -20.09
N PRO A 183 7.41 5.57 -18.80
CA PRO A 183 7.67 4.45 -17.90
C PRO A 183 6.54 3.41 -17.86
N LYS A 184 5.30 3.83 -18.07
CA LYS A 184 4.15 2.92 -18.16
C LYS A 184 4.25 1.99 -19.37
N ASP A 185 4.71 2.48 -20.51
CA ASP A 185 4.92 1.65 -21.71
C ASP A 185 5.97 0.59 -21.45
N VAL A 186 7.03 0.93 -20.71
CA VAL A 186 8.07 -0.04 -20.29
C VAL A 186 7.46 -1.11 -19.41
N ALA A 187 6.69 -0.74 -18.38
CA ALA A 187 6.03 -1.68 -17.48
C ALA A 187 5.07 -2.61 -18.25
N LEU A 188 4.25 -2.06 -19.16
CA LEU A 188 3.36 -2.85 -20.01
C LEU A 188 4.14 -3.76 -20.98
N GLY A 189 5.26 -3.30 -21.51
CA GLY A 189 6.16 -4.11 -22.36
C GLY A 189 6.74 -5.30 -21.58
N ILE A 190 7.15 -5.10 -20.33
CA ILE A 190 7.63 -6.17 -19.43
C ILE A 190 6.49 -7.18 -19.21
N ILE A 191 5.31 -6.72 -18.80
CA ILE A 191 4.13 -7.59 -18.58
C ILE A 191 3.77 -8.37 -19.85
N GLY A 192 3.79 -7.71 -21.01
CA GLY A 192 3.53 -8.36 -22.30
C GLY A 192 4.53 -9.48 -22.61
N ARG A 193 5.77 -9.37 -22.11
CA ARG A 193 6.81 -10.38 -22.35
C ARG A 193 6.78 -11.55 -21.38
N ILE A 194 6.52 -11.30 -20.08
CA ILE A 194 6.56 -12.35 -19.04
C ILE A 194 5.18 -12.85 -18.63
N GLY A 195 4.12 -12.20 -19.12
CA GLY A 195 2.73 -12.48 -18.73
C GLY A 195 2.32 -11.75 -17.45
N THR A 196 1.01 -11.66 -17.22
CA THR A 196 0.42 -10.96 -16.06
C THR A 196 0.81 -11.58 -14.71
N ALA A 197 1.12 -12.87 -14.68
CA ALA A 197 1.54 -13.59 -13.47
C ALA A 197 3.08 -13.82 -13.41
N GLY A 198 3.84 -13.37 -14.42
CA GLY A 198 5.27 -13.65 -14.53
C GLY A 198 6.14 -13.14 -13.39
N GLY A 199 5.67 -12.08 -12.70
CA GLY A 199 6.33 -11.52 -11.52
C GLY A 199 5.88 -12.10 -10.18
N THR A 200 4.90 -13.01 -10.15
CA THR A 200 4.35 -13.56 -8.91
C THR A 200 5.43 -14.29 -8.09
N GLY A 201 5.60 -13.91 -6.83
CA GLY A 201 6.61 -14.48 -5.94
C GLY A 201 8.04 -13.99 -6.20
N TYR A 202 8.17 -12.88 -6.93
CA TYR A 202 9.43 -12.17 -7.14
C TYR A 202 9.38 -10.72 -6.65
N ALA A 203 10.54 -10.21 -6.32
CA ALA A 203 10.80 -8.81 -6.01
C ALA A 203 11.98 -8.30 -6.82
#